data_f6b8460b6cccecd8ce7343c3a1646451
#
_entry.id   f6b8460b6cccecd8ce7343c3a1646451
#
_cell.length_a   1.000
_cell.length_b   1.000
_cell.length_c   1.000
_cell.angle_alpha   90.00
_cell.angle_beta   90.00
_cell.angle_gamma   90.00
#
_symmetry.space_group_name_H-M   'P 1'
#
loop_
_entity.id
_entity.type
_entity.pdbx_description
1 polymer ?
#
loop_
_entity_poly.entity_id
_entity_poly.type
_entity_poly.pdbx_seq_one_letter_code
_entity_poly.pdbx_strand_id
1 'polypeptide(L)'
;LLNIEKIAKNIKLTEEKEGRHSAKYILEPLYRGYGNTIGNALRRILLSSIPGSAIKGLRIDGVLNEFSTIPGVKEAVTDIILNVKEIVVELDEPGEKKMFLSVKGPKVITAADIKVEAGIKIINPEQVIATVTTDKEINMEFLVDSGEGFVVSDEIDTEGWPIGYLAVDAIYTPIKKVNYRVEDTMVGRVTNYDKLVLEIATDGSIEIQDALSYAVELLKIHVNPFTNIGNNMSKFRGSEDEAAATNTETENNIEDMKIEELDFTVRSYNCLKKAGVNTISDLTSMSYIELLKIKNLGRKSLNEIIDKMKELGYDLSEEAGN
;
A
#
# COMPACT_ATOMS: atom_id res chain seq x y z
N LEU A 1 -30.75 3.83 -19.44
CA LEU A 1 -29.86 3.07 -18.57
C LEU A 1 -28.42 3.52 -18.82
N LEU A 2 -27.72 3.97 -17.79
CA LEU A 2 -26.33 4.33 -17.80
C LEU A 2 -25.51 3.05 -18.06
N ASN A 3 -24.86 2.97 -19.20
CA ASN A 3 -23.95 1.86 -19.48
C ASN A 3 -22.61 2.17 -18.81
N ILE A 4 -22.38 1.59 -17.63
CA ILE A 4 -21.19 1.80 -16.78
C ILE A 4 -19.90 1.54 -17.57
N GLU A 5 -19.90 0.54 -18.44
CA GLU A 5 -18.73 0.15 -19.26
C GLU A 5 -18.39 1.18 -20.34
N LYS A 6 -19.41 1.74 -20.98
CA LYS A 6 -19.21 2.77 -21.99
C LYS A 6 -18.58 4.04 -21.40
N ILE A 7 -18.80 4.28 -20.11
CA ILE A 7 -18.21 5.38 -19.35
C ILE A 7 -16.76 5.06 -19.02
N ALA A 8 -16.50 3.88 -18.45
CA ALA A 8 -15.16 3.47 -18.04
C ALA A 8 -14.15 3.52 -19.20
N LYS A 9 -14.58 3.13 -20.41
CA LYS A 9 -13.73 3.15 -21.62
C LYS A 9 -13.31 4.57 -22.08
N ASN A 10 -13.99 5.61 -21.64
CA ASN A 10 -13.72 6.99 -22.05
C ASN A 10 -12.97 7.82 -21.02
N ILE A 11 -12.86 7.34 -19.78
CA ILE A 11 -12.11 8.05 -18.73
C ILE A 11 -10.61 7.98 -19.03
N LYS A 12 -9.96 9.14 -19.04
CA LYS A 12 -8.51 9.25 -19.26
C LYS A 12 -7.88 9.89 -18.04
N LEU A 13 -6.76 9.33 -17.62
CA LEU A 13 -5.88 9.92 -16.62
C LEU A 13 -4.67 10.49 -17.34
N THR A 14 -4.39 11.77 -17.10
CA THR A 14 -3.21 12.47 -17.63
C THR A 14 -2.38 12.98 -16.47
N GLU A 15 -1.07 12.81 -16.53
CA GLU A 15 -0.13 13.34 -15.55
C GLU A 15 0.61 14.55 -16.15
N GLU A 16 0.69 15.64 -15.38
CA GLU A 16 1.51 16.80 -15.66
C GLU A 16 2.51 16.97 -14.50
N LYS A 17 3.80 16.77 -14.75
CA LYS A 17 4.85 16.98 -13.74
C LYS A 17 5.10 18.47 -13.57
N GLU A 18 4.92 19.00 -12.35
CA GLU A 18 5.14 20.41 -12.03
C GLU A 18 6.49 20.65 -11.33
N GLY A 19 7.15 19.61 -10.82
CA GLY A 19 8.42 19.69 -10.11
C GLY A 19 9.02 18.31 -9.84
N ARG A 20 10.08 18.28 -9.02
CA ARG A 20 10.74 17.02 -8.66
C ARG A 20 9.85 16.13 -7.78
N HIS A 21 9.11 16.75 -6.85
CA HIS A 21 8.25 16.07 -5.87
C HIS A 21 6.82 16.62 -5.91
N SER A 22 6.38 17.14 -7.06
CA SER A 22 5.02 17.64 -7.26
C SER A 22 4.52 17.27 -8.66
N ALA A 23 3.27 16.78 -8.71
CA ALA A 23 2.59 16.44 -9.96
C ALA A 23 1.11 16.78 -9.87
N LYS A 24 0.52 16.94 -11.03
CA LYS A 24 -0.89 17.20 -11.23
C LYS A 24 -1.48 16.08 -12.07
N TYR A 25 -2.53 15.47 -11.56
CA TYR A 25 -3.27 14.41 -12.23
C TYR A 25 -4.62 14.95 -12.68
N ILE A 26 -4.94 14.73 -13.94
CA ILE A 26 -6.19 15.16 -14.57
C ILE A 26 -6.97 13.91 -14.94
N LEU A 27 -8.15 13.76 -14.36
CA LEU A 27 -9.07 12.65 -14.63
C LEU A 27 -10.35 13.17 -15.28
N GLU A 28 -10.56 12.83 -16.55
CA GLU A 28 -11.71 13.27 -17.34
C GLU A 28 -12.05 12.31 -18.48
N PRO A 29 -13.30 12.30 -18.99
CA PRO A 29 -14.49 12.91 -18.42
C PRO A 29 -15.09 12.05 -17.32
N LEU A 30 -15.61 12.67 -16.25
CA LEU A 30 -16.37 12.03 -15.18
C LEU A 30 -17.83 12.46 -15.25
N TYR A 31 -18.74 11.63 -14.76
CA TYR A 31 -20.12 12.10 -14.55
C TYR A 31 -20.17 13.19 -13.48
N ARG A 32 -21.13 14.08 -13.65
CA ARG A 32 -21.33 15.21 -12.73
C ARG A 32 -21.46 14.75 -11.28
N GLY A 33 -20.65 15.37 -10.41
CA GLY A 33 -20.56 15.06 -8.98
C GLY A 33 -19.45 14.05 -8.62
N TYR A 34 -19.02 13.20 -9.56
CA TYR A 34 -17.97 12.21 -9.29
C TYR A 34 -16.61 12.85 -9.08
N GLY A 35 -16.33 13.99 -9.70
CA GLY A 35 -15.10 14.74 -9.47
C GLY A 35 -14.91 15.07 -7.99
N ASN A 36 -15.95 15.60 -7.34
CA ASN A 36 -15.90 15.90 -5.90
C ASN A 36 -15.82 14.64 -5.03
N THR A 37 -16.58 13.61 -5.36
CA THR A 37 -16.58 12.35 -4.59
C THR A 37 -15.20 11.70 -4.59
N ILE A 38 -14.60 11.54 -5.77
CA ILE A 38 -13.28 10.90 -5.93
C ILE A 38 -12.19 11.81 -5.36
N GLY A 39 -12.21 13.10 -5.71
CA GLY A 39 -11.20 14.07 -5.26
C GLY A 39 -11.12 14.20 -3.75
N ASN A 40 -12.27 14.29 -3.07
CA ASN A 40 -12.32 14.35 -1.61
C ASN A 40 -11.87 13.03 -0.95
N ALA A 41 -12.30 11.89 -1.48
CA ALA A 41 -11.90 10.59 -0.95
C ALA A 41 -10.38 10.39 -1.06
N LEU A 42 -9.80 10.60 -2.24
CA LEU A 42 -8.35 10.47 -2.47
C LEU A 42 -7.55 11.47 -1.64
N ARG A 43 -7.99 12.74 -1.56
CA ARG A 43 -7.32 13.74 -0.73
C ARG A 43 -7.24 13.31 0.73
N ARG A 44 -8.33 12.78 1.29
CA ARG A 44 -8.37 12.34 2.69
C ARG A 44 -7.42 11.16 2.92
N ILE A 45 -7.45 10.16 2.06
CA ILE A 45 -6.59 8.98 2.17
C ILE A 45 -5.12 9.37 2.03
N LEU A 46 -4.78 10.17 1.02
CA LEU A 46 -3.40 10.63 0.80
C LEU A 46 -2.83 11.38 2.01
N LEU A 47 -3.64 12.22 2.68
CA LEU A 47 -3.16 13.00 3.83
C LEU A 47 -3.10 12.22 5.15
N SER A 48 -3.82 11.08 5.28
CA SER A 48 -3.96 10.39 6.56
C SER A 48 -3.42 8.96 6.60
N SER A 49 -3.33 8.29 5.45
CA SER A 49 -3.18 6.83 5.44
C SER A 49 -2.03 6.33 4.56
N ILE A 50 -1.17 7.22 4.08
CA ILE A 50 0.05 6.82 3.38
C ILE A 50 1.13 6.56 4.42
N PRO A 51 1.70 5.34 4.46
CA PRO A 51 2.77 5.01 5.38
C PRO A 51 4.05 5.76 5.03
N GLY A 52 4.85 6.03 6.03
CA GLY A 52 6.15 6.64 5.88
C GLY A 52 7.03 6.38 7.08
N SER A 53 8.13 7.12 7.21
CA SER A 53 9.09 6.95 8.30
C SER A 53 9.42 8.28 8.93
N ALA A 54 9.64 8.28 10.24
CA ALA A 54 9.96 9.50 10.99
C ALA A 54 10.93 9.22 12.15
N ILE A 55 11.60 10.27 12.59
CA ILE A 55 12.39 10.25 13.83
C ILE A 55 11.40 10.46 14.99
N LYS A 56 11.21 9.44 15.82
CA LYS A 56 10.32 9.47 16.99
C LYS A 56 11.03 9.76 18.30
N GLY A 57 12.36 9.60 18.35
CA GLY A 57 13.15 9.79 19.55
C GLY A 57 14.53 10.36 19.27
N LEU A 58 14.98 11.22 20.17
CA LEU A 58 16.28 11.88 20.13
C LEU A 58 16.97 11.75 21.49
N ARG A 59 18.24 11.34 21.49
CA ARG A 59 19.10 11.42 22.66
C ARG A 59 20.30 12.30 22.33
N ILE A 60 20.63 13.22 23.23
CA ILE A 60 21.79 14.10 23.13
C ILE A 60 22.62 13.91 24.40
N ASP A 61 23.91 13.65 24.26
CA ASP A 61 24.78 13.45 25.41
C ASP A 61 24.80 14.67 26.35
N GLY A 62 24.50 14.43 27.63
CA GLY A 62 24.44 15.48 28.65
C GLY A 62 23.13 16.28 28.72
N VAL A 63 22.11 15.89 27.94
CA VAL A 63 20.78 16.50 27.95
C VAL A 63 19.77 15.52 28.56
N LEU A 64 18.97 15.99 29.52
CA LEU A 64 17.94 15.19 30.20
C LEU A 64 16.51 15.69 29.95
N ASN A 65 16.35 16.91 29.45
CA ASN A 65 15.06 17.49 29.15
C ASN A 65 15.13 18.42 27.94
N GLU A 66 14.01 18.63 27.31
CA GLU A 66 13.88 19.43 26.08
C GLU A 66 14.07 20.94 26.27
N PHE A 67 13.89 21.45 27.49
CA PHE A 67 14.02 22.89 27.80
C PHE A 67 15.45 23.30 28.14
N SER A 68 16.42 22.40 28.03
CA SER A 68 17.81 22.68 28.36
C SER A 68 18.55 23.35 27.18
N THR A 69 19.73 23.90 27.50
CA THR A 69 20.66 24.45 26.53
C THR A 69 21.97 23.65 26.58
N ILE A 70 22.64 23.53 25.42
CA ILE A 70 23.91 22.82 25.32
C ILE A 70 25.03 23.86 25.26
N PRO A 71 25.96 23.88 26.24
CA PRO A 71 27.09 24.83 26.21
C PRO A 71 27.92 24.66 24.93
N GLY A 72 28.05 25.75 24.16
CA GLY A 72 28.78 25.73 22.90
C GLY A 72 27.97 25.40 21.67
N VAL A 73 26.66 25.23 21.80
CA VAL A 73 25.68 25.14 20.71
C VAL A 73 24.83 26.39 20.74
N LYS A 74 24.51 26.92 19.57
CA LYS A 74 23.74 28.16 19.41
C LYS A 74 22.26 27.96 19.71
N GLU A 75 21.71 26.86 19.22
CA GLU A 75 20.30 26.49 19.32
C GLU A 75 19.99 25.87 20.70
N ALA A 76 18.80 26.10 21.23
CA ALA A 76 18.27 25.38 22.38
C ALA A 76 17.85 23.97 21.95
N VAL A 77 17.70 23.05 22.92
CA VAL A 77 17.31 21.67 22.62
C VAL A 77 15.94 21.60 21.94
N THR A 78 14.99 22.47 22.32
CA THR A 78 13.70 22.62 21.63
C THR A 78 13.86 22.97 20.16
N ASP A 79 14.78 23.86 19.81
CA ASP A 79 15.04 24.26 18.42
C ASP A 79 15.68 23.09 17.66
N ILE A 80 16.58 22.33 18.31
CA ILE A 80 17.19 21.12 17.75
C ILE A 80 16.11 20.08 17.45
N ILE A 81 15.18 19.86 18.37
CA ILE A 81 14.04 18.94 18.17
C ILE A 81 13.20 19.37 16.96
N LEU A 82 12.88 20.66 16.84
CA LEU A 82 12.14 21.19 15.68
C LEU A 82 12.89 20.96 14.36
N ASN A 83 14.22 21.17 14.36
CA ASN A 83 15.04 20.95 13.18
C ASN A 83 15.12 19.44 12.82
N VAL A 84 15.17 18.57 13.83
CA VAL A 84 15.19 17.10 13.65
C VAL A 84 13.89 16.60 13.06
N LYS A 85 12.73 17.17 13.44
CA LYS A 85 11.42 16.84 12.85
C LYS A 85 11.33 17.10 11.35
N GLU A 86 12.14 18.02 10.84
CA GLU A 86 12.19 18.36 9.40
C GLU A 86 13.08 17.38 8.60
N ILE A 87 13.81 16.48 9.26
CA ILE A 87 14.62 15.47 8.57
C ILE A 87 13.71 14.41 7.98
N VAL A 88 13.76 14.27 6.66
CA VAL A 88 13.01 13.25 5.93
C VAL A 88 13.85 11.98 5.81
N VAL A 89 13.32 10.89 6.35
CA VAL A 89 13.97 9.57 6.33
C VAL A 89 13.11 8.57 5.56
N GLU A 90 13.76 7.66 4.89
CA GLU A 90 13.16 6.52 4.19
C GLU A 90 13.74 5.23 4.78
N LEU A 91 12.88 4.28 5.14
CA LEU A 91 13.25 2.95 5.58
C LEU A 91 12.93 1.92 4.50
N ASP A 92 13.88 1.07 4.15
CA ASP A 92 13.67 -0.02 3.18
C ASP A 92 12.72 -1.09 3.73
N GLU A 93 12.76 -1.31 5.06
CA GLU A 93 11.91 -2.27 5.76
C GLU A 93 11.25 -1.62 6.97
N PRO A 94 9.97 -1.90 7.26
CA PRO A 94 9.31 -1.39 8.45
C PRO A 94 9.97 -1.90 9.73
N GLY A 95 10.03 -1.03 10.75
CA GLY A 95 10.58 -1.37 12.05
C GLY A 95 11.43 -0.25 12.63
N GLU A 96 11.80 -0.42 13.91
CA GLU A 96 12.63 0.55 14.62
C GLU A 96 14.10 0.37 14.28
N LYS A 97 14.76 1.46 13.90
CA LYS A 97 16.21 1.53 13.60
C LYS A 97 16.83 2.73 14.30
N LYS A 98 18.17 2.72 14.37
CA LYS A 98 18.95 3.79 15.00
C LYS A 98 19.84 4.50 14.00
N MET A 99 20.03 5.78 14.24
CA MET A 99 21.02 6.58 13.55
C MET A 99 21.89 7.30 14.59
N PHE A 100 23.13 7.60 14.23
CA PHE A 100 24.11 8.18 15.13
C PHE A 100 24.77 9.39 14.50
N LEU A 101 25.04 10.40 15.32
CA LEU A 101 25.80 11.57 14.94
C LEU A 101 26.89 11.82 15.97
N SER A 102 28.12 12.03 15.50
CA SER A 102 29.27 12.46 16.31
C SER A 102 30.04 13.50 15.52
N VAL A 103 30.00 14.74 15.97
CA VAL A 103 30.62 15.87 15.29
C VAL A 103 31.36 16.73 16.28
N LYS A 104 32.60 17.11 15.91
CA LYS A 104 33.43 18.08 16.65
C LYS A 104 33.32 19.46 16.00
N GLY A 105 33.03 20.48 16.80
CA GLY A 105 32.94 21.86 16.35
C GLY A 105 34.26 22.58 16.22
N PRO A 106 34.30 23.88 15.82
CA PRO A 106 33.10 24.63 15.40
C PRO A 106 32.58 24.21 14.01
N LYS A 107 31.28 23.93 13.89
CA LYS A 107 30.65 23.46 12.64
C LYS A 107 29.14 23.64 12.67
N VAL A 108 28.54 23.91 11.50
CA VAL A 108 27.10 23.70 11.30
C VAL A 108 26.85 22.23 11.05
N ILE A 109 26.07 21.61 11.92
CA ILE A 109 25.68 20.20 11.82
C ILE A 109 24.46 20.10 10.90
N THR A 110 24.55 19.24 9.92
CA THR A 110 23.46 18.94 8.98
C THR A 110 23.08 17.46 9.02
N ALA A 111 21.96 17.10 8.42
CA ALA A 111 21.54 15.72 8.32
C ALA A 111 22.56 14.81 7.56
N ALA A 112 23.40 15.40 6.70
CA ALA A 112 24.52 14.70 6.05
C ALA A 112 25.58 14.16 7.02
N ASP A 113 25.68 14.72 8.22
CA ASP A 113 26.63 14.30 9.24
C ASP A 113 26.15 13.06 10.03
N ILE A 114 24.88 12.66 9.85
CA ILE A 114 24.30 11.50 10.50
C ILE A 114 24.84 10.23 9.84
N LYS A 115 25.32 9.31 10.67
CA LYS A 115 25.70 7.96 10.26
C LYS A 115 24.45 7.09 10.30
N VAL A 116 24.05 6.61 9.15
CA VAL A 116 22.87 5.74 8.99
C VAL A 116 23.26 4.27 8.99
N GLU A 117 22.40 3.43 9.57
CA GLU A 117 22.50 1.98 9.44
C GLU A 117 22.00 1.52 8.06
N ALA A 118 22.27 0.26 7.70
CA ALA A 118 21.79 -0.32 6.46
C ALA A 118 20.24 -0.28 6.41
N GLY A 119 19.71 0.13 5.25
CA GLY A 119 18.25 0.25 5.03
C GLY A 119 17.65 1.53 5.60
N ILE A 120 18.45 2.56 5.86
CA ILE A 120 17.99 3.93 6.15
C ILE A 120 18.60 4.88 5.12
N LYS A 121 17.76 5.77 4.59
CA LYS A 121 18.20 6.82 3.67
C LYS A 121 17.63 8.16 4.11
N ILE A 122 18.49 9.19 4.12
CA ILE A 122 18.10 10.58 4.37
C ILE A 122 17.89 11.27 3.03
N ILE A 123 16.70 11.84 2.85
CA ILE A 123 16.26 12.44 1.59
C ILE A 123 16.73 13.89 1.47
N ASN A 124 16.79 14.64 2.59
CA ASN A 124 17.19 16.03 2.66
C ASN A 124 18.48 16.23 3.50
N PRO A 125 19.65 15.79 3.01
CA PRO A 125 20.91 15.83 3.77
C PRO A 125 21.38 17.24 4.13
N GLU A 126 20.87 18.26 3.45
CA GLU A 126 21.16 19.68 3.69
C GLU A 126 20.42 20.27 4.91
N GLN A 127 19.45 19.56 5.49
CA GLN A 127 18.71 20.03 6.65
C GLN A 127 19.64 20.30 7.83
N VAL A 128 19.61 21.55 8.32
CA VAL A 128 20.43 21.99 9.46
C VAL A 128 19.81 21.47 10.74
N ILE A 129 20.63 20.91 11.62
CA ILE A 129 20.24 20.38 12.94
C ILE A 129 20.62 21.36 14.04
N ALA A 130 21.91 21.77 14.09
CA ALA A 130 22.43 22.65 15.11
C ALA A 130 23.74 23.30 14.65
N THR A 131 24.14 24.39 15.33
CA THR A 131 25.41 25.10 15.09
C THR A 131 26.29 25.00 16.32
N VAL A 132 27.41 24.30 16.21
CA VAL A 132 28.44 24.23 17.27
C VAL A 132 29.39 25.39 17.08
N THR A 133 29.59 26.18 18.13
CA THR A 133 30.43 27.39 18.11
C THR A 133 31.79 27.21 18.79
N THR A 134 31.98 26.11 19.53
CA THR A 134 33.16 25.80 20.30
C THR A 134 33.80 24.48 19.84
N ASP A 135 35.05 24.22 20.27
CA ASP A 135 35.76 22.95 20.01
C ASP A 135 35.20 21.84 20.94
N LYS A 136 33.89 21.58 20.86
CA LYS A 136 33.22 20.55 21.62
C LYS A 136 32.72 19.45 20.69
N GLU A 137 32.77 18.23 21.17
CA GLU A 137 32.16 17.09 20.51
C GLU A 137 30.70 16.96 20.94
N ILE A 138 29.82 16.80 19.97
CA ILE A 138 28.38 16.60 20.17
C ILE A 138 28.02 15.22 19.62
N ASN A 139 27.43 14.41 20.49
CA ASN A 139 26.94 13.08 20.15
C ASN A 139 25.42 13.07 20.27
N MET A 140 24.76 12.56 19.24
CA MET A 140 23.30 12.38 19.21
C MET A 140 22.96 10.98 18.70
N GLU A 141 21.89 10.41 19.23
CA GLU A 141 21.26 9.18 18.75
C GLU A 141 19.83 9.47 18.37
N PHE A 142 19.39 8.92 17.24
CA PHE A 142 18.03 9.08 16.73
C PHE A 142 17.36 7.72 16.65
N LEU A 143 16.13 7.63 17.12
CA LEU A 143 15.24 6.48 16.89
C LEU A 143 14.32 6.80 15.73
N VAL A 144 14.40 5.99 14.69
CA VAL A 144 13.56 6.07 13.50
C VAL A 144 12.61 4.90 13.49
N ASP A 145 11.37 5.14 13.08
CA ASP A 145 10.36 4.11 12.95
C ASP A 145 9.49 4.38 11.73
N SER A 146 8.71 3.37 11.33
CA SER A 146 7.68 3.47 10.29
C SER A 146 6.29 3.53 10.91
N GLY A 147 5.42 4.34 10.32
CA GLY A 147 4.06 4.52 10.81
C GLY A 147 3.17 5.24 9.79
N GLU A 148 2.01 5.66 10.24
CA GLU A 148 1.04 6.38 9.42
C GLU A 148 0.60 7.68 10.12
N GLY A 149 0.35 8.72 9.32
CA GLY A 149 -0.19 9.98 9.80
C GLY A 149 0.76 10.76 10.70
N PHE A 150 0.29 11.17 11.88
CA PHE A 150 1.01 12.00 12.85
C PHE A 150 0.78 11.48 14.26
N VAL A 151 1.87 11.33 15.02
CA VAL A 151 1.84 10.91 16.43
C VAL A 151 2.55 11.95 17.26
N VAL A 152 1.86 12.51 18.27
CA VAL A 152 2.46 13.46 19.20
C VAL A 152 3.39 12.75 20.18
N SER A 153 4.41 13.47 20.67
CA SER A 153 5.42 12.95 21.59
C SER A 153 4.82 12.29 22.84
N ASP A 154 3.70 12.84 23.35
CA ASP A 154 3.01 12.31 24.54
C ASP A 154 2.30 10.97 24.29
N GLU A 155 2.01 10.62 23.05
CA GLU A 155 1.37 9.37 22.65
C GLU A 155 2.37 8.28 22.24
N ILE A 156 3.65 8.65 22.10
CA ILE A 156 4.71 7.71 21.74
C ILE A 156 4.98 6.79 22.93
N ASP A 157 4.92 5.48 22.69
CA ASP A 157 5.31 4.51 23.70
C ASP A 157 6.83 4.59 23.92
N THR A 158 7.21 5.04 25.11
CA THR A 158 8.60 5.16 25.55
C THR A 158 9.01 4.02 26.49
N GLU A 159 8.15 3.01 26.68
CA GLU A 159 8.45 1.85 27.51
C GLU A 159 9.64 1.07 26.94
N GLY A 160 10.64 0.84 27.75
CA GLY A 160 11.88 0.17 27.32
C GLY A 160 12.95 1.09 26.70
N TRP A 161 12.68 2.38 26.54
CA TRP A 161 13.73 3.30 26.07
C TRP A 161 14.83 3.51 27.14
N PRO A 162 16.09 3.60 26.71
CA PRO A 162 17.18 3.97 27.62
C PRO A 162 16.97 5.38 28.19
N ILE A 163 17.45 5.61 29.40
CA ILE A 163 17.35 6.94 30.05
C ILE A 163 18.05 8.01 29.20
N GLY A 164 17.41 9.16 29.03
CA GLY A 164 17.92 10.31 28.29
C GLY A 164 17.44 10.44 26.86
N TYR A 165 16.56 9.55 26.39
CA TYR A 165 15.82 9.79 25.15
C TYR A 165 14.66 10.76 25.39
N LEU A 166 14.53 11.69 24.48
CA LEU A 166 13.43 12.64 24.38
C LEU A 166 12.49 12.17 23.26
N ALA A 167 11.21 12.03 23.56
CA ALA A 167 10.21 11.74 22.53
C ALA A 167 10.05 12.97 21.62
N VAL A 168 9.94 12.73 20.33
CA VAL A 168 9.81 13.75 19.28
C VAL A 168 8.53 13.44 18.50
N ASP A 169 7.68 14.47 18.31
CA ASP A 169 6.48 14.28 17.48
C ASP A 169 6.84 13.71 16.10
N ALA A 170 6.26 12.59 15.75
CA ALA A 170 6.57 11.87 14.53
C ALA A 170 5.57 12.20 13.42
N ILE A 171 6.06 12.78 12.33
CA ILE A 171 5.30 13.06 11.12
C ILE A 171 5.62 11.97 10.10
N TYR A 172 4.84 10.89 10.12
CA TYR A 172 5.07 9.74 9.23
C TYR A 172 4.59 10.01 7.80
N THR A 173 3.55 10.87 7.63
CA THR A 173 3.00 11.10 6.29
C THR A 173 4.02 11.71 5.34
N PRO A 174 4.30 11.05 4.18
CA PRO A 174 5.20 11.59 3.17
C PRO A 174 4.53 12.66 2.29
N ILE A 175 3.24 12.90 2.49
CA ILE A 175 2.46 13.81 1.67
C ILE A 175 2.46 15.20 2.31
N LYS A 176 3.09 16.17 1.64
CA LYS A 176 3.15 17.57 2.09
C LYS A 176 1.90 18.35 1.73
N LYS A 177 1.31 18.10 0.56
CA LYS A 177 0.16 18.87 0.08
C LYS A 177 -0.69 18.05 -0.88
N VAL A 178 -2.01 18.09 -0.68
CA VAL A 178 -2.98 17.59 -1.65
C VAL A 178 -4.07 18.64 -1.83
N ASN A 179 -4.26 19.08 -3.06
CA ASN A 179 -5.38 19.91 -3.47
C ASN A 179 -6.14 19.23 -4.59
N TYR A 180 -7.44 19.43 -4.66
CA TYR A 180 -8.21 19.09 -5.83
C TYR A 180 -9.16 20.20 -6.22
N ARG A 181 -9.47 20.28 -7.51
CA ARG A 181 -10.53 21.12 -8.06
C ARG A 181 -11.28 20.36 -9.14
N VAL A 182 -12.53 20.71 -9.30
CA VAL A 182 -13.41 20.15 -10.32
C VAL A 182 -13.77 21.26 -11.31
N GLU A 183 -13.54 20.96 -12.56
CA GLU A 183 -13.84 21.85 -13.68
C GLU A 183 -14.92 21.17 -14.57
N ASP A 184 -15.73 21.96 -15.29
CA ASP A 184 -16.63 21.39 -16.27
C ASP A 184 -15.86 20.97 -17.52
N THR A 185 -16.19 19.82 -18.09
CA THR A 185 -15.63 19.35 -19.36
C THR A 185 -16.72 18.90 -20.31
N MET A 186 -16.40 18.80 -21.60
CA MET A 186 -17.35 18.51 -22.65
C MET A 186 -16.97 17.23 -23.43
N VAL A 187 -17.97 16.38 -23.64
CA VAL A 187 -17.84 15.20 -24.50
C VAL A 187 -18.82 15.28 -25.65
N GLY A 188 -18.30 15.50 -26.86
CA GLY A 188 -19.13 15.75 -28.04
C GLY A 188 -19.91 17.06 -27.91
N ARG A 189 -21.25 16.95 -27.80
CA ARG A 189 -22.15 18.10 -27.61
C ARG A 189 -22.68 18.24 -26.18
N VAL A 190 -22.25 17.38 -25.28
CA VAL A 190 -22.71 17.36 -23.89
C VAL A 190 -21.66 18.02 -23.01
N THR A 191 -22.04 19.09 -22.32
CA THR A 191 -21.19 19.94 -21.48
C THR A 191 -21.30 19.63 -19.99
N ASN A 192 -21.87 18.49 -19.61
CA ASN A 192 -22.26 18.19 -18.25
C ASN A 192 -21.40 17.07 -17.63
N TYR A 193 -20.10 17.14 -17.87
CA TYR A 193 -19.12 16.22 -17.31
C TYR A 193 -18.13 16.96 -16.39
N ASP A 194 -17.64 16.27 -15.37
CA ASP A 194 -16.60 16.77 -14.48
C ASP A 194 -15.22 16.42 -15.02
N LYS A 195 -14.29 17.33 -14.84
CA LYS A 195 -12.85 17.12 -14.95
C LYS A 195 -12.25 17.31 -13.57
N LEU A 196 -11.73 16.26 -12.98
CA LEU A 196 -11.02 16.30 -11.71
C LEU A 196 -9.56 16.64 -11.97
N VAL A 197 -9.08 17.66 -11.30
CA VAL A 197 -7.66 18.04 -11.26
C VAL A 197 -7.18 17.83 -9.83
N LEU A 198 -6.22 16.94 -9.63
CA LEU A 198 -5.64 16.58 -8.35
C LEU A 198 -4.17 16.98 -8.33
N GLU A 199 -3.77 17.87 -7.42
CA GLU A 199 -2.40 18.33 -7.23
C GLU A 199 -1.83 17.69 -5.98
N ILE A 200 -0.69 16.98 -6.11
CA ILE A 200 -0.04 16.25 -5.03
C ILE A 200 1.41 16.70 -4.94
N ALA A 201 1.87 16.95 -3.72
CA ALA A 201 3.29 17.16 -3.42
C ALA A 201 3.72 16.25 -2.27
N THR A 202 4.87 15.58 -2.45
CA THR A 202 5.50 14.71 -1.46
C THR A 202 6.75 15.35 -0.87
N ASP A 203 7.33 14.74 0.12
CA ASP A 203 8.61 15.11 0.70
C ASP A 203 9.82 14.49 -0.04
N GLY A 204 9.54 13.58 -0.98
CA GLY A 204 10.54 12.88 -1.79
C GLY A 204 10.94 11.49 -1.27
N SER A 205 10.39 11.04 -0.15
CA SER A 205 10.59 9.68 0.35
C SER A 205 9.75 8.64 -0.40
N ILE A 206 8.69 9.08 -1.08
CA ILE A 206 7.83 8.24 -1.92
C ILE A 206 7.60 8.91 -3.28
N GLU A 207 7.53 8.12 -4.33
CA GLU A 207 7.09 8.60 -5.64
C GLU A 207 5.58 8.88 -5.62
N ILE A 208 5.16 9.98 -6.28
CA ILE A 208 3.76 10.42 -6.26
C ILE A 208 2.83 9.38 -6.86
N GLN A 209 3.29 8.67 -7.89
CA GLN A 209 2.54 7.61 -8.56
C GLN A 209 2.25 6.44 -7.62
N ASP A 210 3.24 6.05 -6.80
CA ASP A 210 3.10 4.96 -5.83
C ASP A 210 2.15 5.36 -4.70
N ALA A 211 2.28 6.59 -4.18
CA ALA A 211 1.37 7.12 -3.17
C ALA A 211 -0.08 7.17 -3.67
N LEU A 212 -0.29 7.63 -4.91
CA LEU A 212 -1.63 7.69 -5.51
C LEU A 212 -2.20 6.28 -5.75
N SER A 213 -1.38 5.36 -6.24
CA SER A 213 -1.76 3.96 -6.47
C SER A 213 -2.16 3.28 -5.17
N TYR A 214 -1.38 3.48 -4.10
CA TYR A 214 -1.69 2.98 -2.76
C TYR A 214 -3.02 3.54 -2.24
N ALA A 215 -3.25 4.86 -2.38
CA ALA A 215 -4.49 5.49 -1.94
C ALA A 215 -5.73 4.95 -2.68
N VAL A 216 -5.60 4.69 -3.99
CA VAL A 216 -6.67 4.10 -4.80
C VAL A 216 -6.95 2.66 -4.38
N GLU A 217 -5.90 1.87 -4.15
CA GLU A 217 -6.08 0.47 -3.72
C GLU A 217 -6.71 0.39 -2.32
N LEU A 218 -6.28 1.25 -1.39
CA LEU A 218 -6.90 1.34 -0.07
C LEU A 218 -8.38 1.69 -0.15
N LEU A 219 -8.75 2.67 -0.99
CA LEU A 219 -10.16 3.01 -1.23
C LEU A 219 -10.94 1.82 -1.80
N LYS A 220 -10.38 1.11 -2.76
CA LYS A 220 -10.98 -0.07 -3.39
C LYS A 220 -11.22 -1.19 -2.40
N ILE A 221 -10.24 -1.51 -1.54
CA ILE A 221 -10.37 -2.51 -0.48
C ILE A 221 -11.55 -2.17 0.45
N HIS A 222 -11.70 -0.90 0.86
CA HIS A 222 -12.78 -0.48 1.77
C HIS A 222 -14.16 -0.46 1.10
N VAL A 223 -14.23 -0.25 -0.20
CA VAL A 223 -15.51 -0.24 -0.96
C VAL A 223 -15.90 -1.65 -1.43
N ASN A 224 -14.94 -2.54 -1.61
CA ASN A 224 -15.14 -3.88 -2.14
C ASN A 224 -16.22 -4.72 -1.40
N PRO A 225 -16.31 -4.71 -0.03
CA PRO A 225 -17.35 -5.46 0.66
C PRO A 225 -18.79 -5.10 0.23
N PHE A 226 -19.00 -3.86 -0.25
CA PHE A 226 -20.33 -3.43 -0.73
C PHE A 226 -20.68 -3.99 -2.10
N THR A 227 -19.71 -4.49 -2.88
CA THR A 227 -19.97 -5.05 -4.22
C THR A 227 -20.78 -6.36 -4.16
N ASN A 228 -20.66 -7.12 -3.06
CA ASN A 228 -21.24 -8.43 -2.89
C ASN A 228 -22.63 -8.42 -2.22
N ILE A 229 -23.18 -7.25 -1.86
CA ILE A 229 -24.49 -7.14 -1.19
C ILE A 229 -25.66 -7.37 -2.17
N GLY A 230 -25.45 -7.15 -3.47
CA GLY A 230 -26.52 -7.18 -4.47
C GLY A 230 -26.48 -8.38 -5.40
N ASN A 231 -27.49 -9.26 -5.33
CA ASN A 231 -27.61 -10.43 -6.21
C ASN A 231 -28.01 -10.08 -7.67
N ASN A 232 -28.16 -8.78 -8.04
CA ASN A 232 -28.69 -8.36 -9.33
C ASN A 232 -27.79 -7.36 -10.09
N MET A 233 -26.49 -7.39 -9.86
CA MET A 233 -25.54 -6.51 -10.58
C MET A 233 -25.53 -6.76 -12.10
N SER A 234 -25.87 -7.97 -12.55
CA SER A 234 -26.02 -8.30 -13.99
C SER A 234 -27.00 -7.40 -14.74
N LYS A 235 -27.99 -6.81 -14.06
CA LYS A 235 -28.92 -5.85 -14.68
C LYS A 235 -28.31 -4.51 -15.07
N PHE A 236 -27.15 -4.18 -14.50
CA PHE A 236 -26.41 -2.92 -14.70
C PHE A 236 -25.16 -3.09 -15.57
N ARG A 237 -24.73 -4.35 -15.80
CA ARG A 237 -23.68 -4.70 -16.78
C ARG A 237 -24.34 -4.85 -18.14
N GLY A 238 -23.75 -4.27 -19.18
CA GLY A 238 -24.25 -4.44 -20.55
C GLY A 238 -23.99 -5.84 -21.05
N SER A 239 -24.83 -6.33 -21.95
CA SER A 239 -24.82 -7.69 -22.49
C SER A 239 -23.59 -8.08 -23.35
N GLU A 240 -22.55 -7.27 -23.39
CA GLU A 240 -21.34 -7.55 -24.20
C GLU A 240 -20.18 -8.12 -23.38
N ASP A 241 -20.26 -8.19 -22.02
CA ASP A 241 -19.18 -8.65 -21.15
C ASP A 241 -19.37 -10.05 -20.55
N GLU A 242 -20.41 -10.79 -20.95
CA GLU A 242 -20.47 -12.22 -20.57
C GLU A 242 -19.29 -13.04 -21.17
N ALA A 243 -18.60 -12.50 -22.19
CA ALA A 243 -17.42 -13.14 -22.79
C ALA A 243 -16.05 -12.65 -22.21
N ALA A 244 -16.01 -11.48 -21.52
CA ALA A 244 -14.75 -10.93 -21.01
C ALA A 244 -14.60 -11.06 -19.48
N ALA A 245 -15.70 -11.16 -18.75
CA ALA A 245 -15.69 -11.40 -17.30
C ALA A 245 -15.33 -12.87 -16.95
N THR A 246 -15.42 -13.79 -17.92
CA THR A 246 -15.01 -15.19 -17.74
C THR A 246 -13.49 -15.40 -17.71
N ASN A 247 -12.67 -14.39 -18.07
CA ASN A 247 -11.21 -14.59 -18.18
C ASN A 247 -10.36 -13.95 -17.06
N THR A 248 -10.96 -13.23 -16.09
CA THR A 248 -10.18 -12.60 -15.01
C THR A 248 -10.64 -13.01 -13.60
N GLU A 249 -11.81 -13.63 -13.47
CA GLU A 249 -12.26 -14.26 -12.20
C GLU A 249 -11.95 -15.76 -12.14
N THR A 250 -11.37 -16.33 -13.20
CA THR A 250 -11.15 -17.78 -13.36
C THR A 250 -9.88 -18.31 -12.71
N GLU A 251 -8.94 -17.48 -12.28
CA GLU A 251 -7.73 -18.01 -11.64
C GLU A 251 -7.85 -18.25 -10.12
N ASN A 252 -8.82 -17.63 -9.43
CA ASN A 252 -8.98 -17.81 -7.97
C ASN A 252 -10.25 -18.55 -7.52
N ASN A 253 -11.14 -18.97 -8.46
CA ASN A 253 -12.39 -19.66 -8.11
C ASN A 253 -12.51 -21.09 -8.62
N ILE A 254 -11.59 -21.55 -9.45
CA ILE A 254 -11.65 -22.93 -10.00
C ILE A 254 -11.29 -23.95 -8.91
N GLU A 255 -10.40 -23.62 -8.01
CA GLU A 255 -9.97 -24.53 -6.92
C GLU A 255 -11.06 -24.76 -5.87
N ASP A 256 -11.91 -23.76 -5.60
CA ASP A 256 -13.04 -23.86 -4.66
C ASP A 256 -14.33 -24.35 -5.31
N MET A 257 -14.33 -24.59 -6.62
CA MET A 257 -15.47 -25.10 -7.37
C MET A 257 -15.83 -26.51 -6.92
N LYS A 258 -17.10 -26.76 -6.64
CA LYS A 258 -17.58 -28.05 -6.17
C LYS A 258 -17.58 -29.06 -7.31
N ILE A 259 -17.22 -30.32 -7.03
CA ILE A 259 -17.28 -31.41 -8.00
C ILE A 259 -18.70 -31.66 -8.55
N GLU A 260 -19.74 -31.09 -7.91
CA GLU A 260 -21.14 -31.12 -8.36
C GLU A 260 -21.39 -30.31 -9.61
N GLU A 261 -20.56 -29.31 -9.87
CA GLU A 261 -20.62 -28.39 -11.02
C GLU A 261 -19.84 -28.92 -12.24
N LEU A 262 -19.05 -29.98 -12.04
CA LEU A 262 -18.37 -30.67 -13.10
C LEU A 262 -19.25 -31.81 -13.58
N ASP A 263 -19.69 -31.77 -14.84
CA ASP A 263 -20.56 -32.77 -15.50
C ASP A 263 -19.98 -34.18 -15.50
N PHE A 264 -19.67 -34.72 -14.30
CA PHE A 264 -19.28 -36.12 -14.12
C PHE A 264 -20.46 -37.06 -14.23
N THR A 265 -20.21 -38.29 -14.71
CA THR A 265 -21.24 -39.33 -14.61
C THR A 265 -21.62 -39.54 -13.14
N VAL A 266 -22.88 -39.88 -12.90
CA VAL A 266 -23.41 -40.19 -11.55
C VAL A 266 -22.55 -41.18 -10.79
N ARG A 267 -21.87 -42.05 -11.51
CA ARG A 267 -20.99 -43.08 -10.92
C ARG A 267 -19.67 -42.48 -10.47
N SER A 268 -19.01 -41.66 -11.30
CA SER A 268 -17.76 -40.97 -10.99
C SER A 268 -17.95 -40.02 -9.82
N TYR A 269 -19.00 -39.22 -9.85
CA TYR A 269 -19.41 -38.31 -8.79
C TYR A 269 -19.60 -39.02 -7.43
N ASN A 270 -20.39 -40.10 -7.41
CA ASN A 270 -20.64 -40.83 -6.16
C ASN A 270 -19.40 -41.49 -5.59
N CYS A 271 -18.43 -41.89 -6.42
CA CYS A 271 -17.16 -42.45 -5.96
C CYS A 271 -16.27 -41.36 -5.33
N LEU A 272 -16.16 -40.20 -5.93
CA LEU A 272 -15.42 -39.05 -5.40
C LEU A 272 -16.00 -38.57 -4.07
N LYS A 273 -17.33 -38.39 -4.00
CA LYS A 273 -18.02 -37.94 -2.78
C LYS A 273 -17.86 -38.92 -1.61
N LYS A 274 -17.86 -40.24 -1.87
CA LYS A 274 -17.59 -41.28 -0.85
C LYS A 274 -16.12 -41.33 -0.41
N ALA A 275 -15.20 -40.83 -1.24
CA ALA A 275 -13.80 -40.71 -0.92
C ALA A 275 -13.48 -39.41 -0.17
N GLY A 276 -14.49 -38.51 0.07
CA GLY A 276 -14.31 -37.26 0.79
C GLY A 276 -13.86 -36.07 -0.08
N VAL A 277 -13.84 -36.25 -1.41
CA VAL A 277 -13.46 -35.21 -2.37
C VAL A 277 -14.71 -34.39 -2.66
N ASN A 278 -14.67 -33.09 -2.41
CA ASN A 278 -15.79 -32.17 -2.59
C ASN A 278 -15.51 -31.00 -3.52
N THR A 279 -14.22 -30.63 -3.70
CA THR A 279 -13.78 -29.48 -4.50
C THR A 279 -12.73 -29.91 -5.53
N ILE A 280 -12.45 -29.03 -6.51
CA ILE A 280 -11.35 -29.23 -7.46
C ILE A 280 -10.01 -29.20 -6.72
N SER A 281 -9.86 -28.37 -5.69
CA SER A 281 -8.67 -28.33 -4.85
C SER A 281 -8.36 -29.69 -4.19
N ASP A 282 -9.41 -30.39 -3.73
CA ASP A 282 -9.25 -31.75 -3.21
C ASP A 282 -8.75 -32.71 -4.29
N LEU A 283 -9.24 -32.57 -5.54
CA LEU A 283 -8.83 -33.40 -6.68
C LEU A 283 -7.39 -33.12 -7.13
N THR A 284 -6.97 -31.86 -7.18
CA THR A 284 -5.60 -31.45 -7.58
C THR A 284 -4.55 -31.85 -6.55
N SER A 285 -4.94 -31.93 -5.29
CA SER A 285 -4.07 -32.41 -4.20
C SER A 285 -3.82 -33.90 -4.21
N MET A 286 -4.62 -34.68 -4.97
CA MET A 286 -4.50 -36.16 -5.05
C MET A 286 -3.63 -36.57 -6.24
N SER A 287 -2.72 -37.50 -5.98
CA SER A 287 -1.94 -38.14 -7.04
C SER A 287 -2.76 -39.18 -7.82
N TYR A 288 -2.33 -39.46 -9.06
CA TYR A 288 -2.91 -40.56 -9.87
C TYR A 288 -3.03 -41.86 -9.14
N ILE A 289 -2.04 -42.20 -8.30
CA ILE A 289 -1.99 -43.44 -7.50
C ILE A 289 -3.05 -43.45 -6.40
N GLU A 290 -3.38 -42.28 -5.83
CA GLU A 290 -4.41 -42.16 -4.79
C GLU A 290 -5.81 -42.27 -5.39
N LEU A 291 -6.04 -41.71 -6.57
CA LEU A 291 -7.29 -41.87 -7.31
C LEU A 291 -7.56 -43.32 -7.68
N LEU A 292 -6.52 -44.10 -8.02
CA LEU A 292 -6.63 -45.55 -8.26
C LEU A 292 -7.04 -46.36 -7.04
N LYS A 293 -6.75 -45.89 -5.83
CA LYS A 293 -7.09 -46.53 -4.55
C LYS A 293 -8.54 -46.29 -4.13
N ILE A 294 -9.26 -45.37 -4.79
CA ILE A 294 -10.66 -45.09 -4.44
C ILE A 294 -11.52 -46.32 -4.74
N LYS A 295 -12.22 -46.76 -3.72
CA LYS A 295 -13.07 -47.96 -3.78
C LYS A 295 -14.20 -47.79 -4.79
N ASN A 296 -14.34 -48.71 -5.75
CA ASN A 296 -15.34 -48.73 -6.83
C ASN A 296 -15.12 -47.69 -7.97
N LEU A 297 -13.99 -46.99 -8.03
CA LEU A 297 -13.62 -46.17 -9.17
C LEU A 297 -13.00 -47.08 -10.25
N GLY A 298 -13.72 -47.25 -11.37
CA GLY A 298 -13.26 -48.05 -12.50
C GLY A 298 -12.36 -47.26 -13.44
N ARG A 299 -11.56 -47.93 -14.29
CA ARG A 299 -10.67 -47.28 -15.27
C ARG A 299 -11.37 -46.27 -16.20
N LYS A 300 -12.65 -46.53 -16.55
CA LYS A 300 -13.42 -45.56 -17.37
C LYS A 300 -13.74 -44.30 -16.62
N SER A 301 -14.14 -44.39 -15.35
CA SER A 301 -14.44 -43.23 -14.50
C SER A 301 -13.15 -42.47 -14.14
N LEU A 302 -12.02 -43.16 -14.00
CA LEU A 302 -10.74 -42.51 -13.79
C LEU A 302 -10.30 -41.67 -15.00
N ASN A 303 -10.41 -42.25 -16.20
CA ASN A 303 -10.09 -41.52 -17.44
C ASN A 303 -11.01 -40.32 -17.63
N GLU A 304 -12.31 -40.42 -17.35
CA GLU A 304 -13.25 -39.32 -17.36
C GLU A 304 -12.83 -38.17 -16.44
N ILE A 305 -12.35 -38.49 -15.22
CA ILE A 305 -11.86 -37.49 -14.26
C ILE A 305 -10.59 -36.80 -14.79
N ILE A 306 -9.64 -37.59 -15.33
CA ILE A 306 -8.39 -37.07 -15.89
C ILE A 306 -8.64 -36.20 -17.10
N ASP A 307 -9.50 -36.60 -18.03
CA ASP A 307 -9.84 -35.85 -19.21
C ASP A 307 -10.51 -34.52 -18.83
N LYS A 308 -11.40 -34.55 -17.83
CA LYS A 308 -12.09 -33.36 -17.35
C LYS A 308 -11.14 -32.39 -16.63
N MET A 309 -10.19 -32.91 -15.84
CA MET A 309 -9.16 -32.09 -15.18
C MET A 309 -8.22 -31.46 -16.21
N LYS A 310 -7.86 -32.17 -17.28
CA LYS A 310 -7.07 -31.63 -18.39
C LYS A 310 -7.84 -30.56 -19.17
N GLU A 311 -9.13 -30.69 -19.38
CA GLU A 311 -9.99 -29.66 -19.99
C GLU A 311 -9.98 -28.37 -19.15
N LEU A 312 -9.83 -28.48 -17.82
CA LEU A 312 -9.74 -27.36 -16.88
C LEU A 312 -8.30 -26.81 -16.71
N GLY A 313 -7.32 -27.41 -17.41
CA GLY A 313 -5.92 -26.97 -17.39
C GLY A 313 -5.07 -27.55 -16.25
N TYR A 314 -5.57 -28.55 -15.50
CA TYR A 314 -4.84 -29.20 -14.43
C TYR A 314 -4.29 -30.57 -14.89
N ASP A 315 -2.97 -30.75 -14.81
CA ASP A 315 -2.33 -32.07 -15.01
C ASP A 315 -2.16 -32.75 -13.66
N LEU A 316 -2.77 -33.94 -13.51
CA LEU A 316 -2.59 -34.77 -12.31
C LEU A 316 -1.19 -35.41 -12.39
N SER A 317 -0.30 -35.05 -11.46
CA SER A 317 1.08 -35.55 -11.45
C SER A 317 1.15 -37.04 -11.28
N GLU A 318 1.99 -37.69 -12.06
CA GLU A 318 2.26 -39.15 -11.93
C GLU A 318 3.11 -39.48 -10.69
N GLU A 319 3.71 -38.50 -10.00
CA GLU A 319 4.59 -38.73 -8.87
C GLU A 319 3.90 -38.42 -7.53
N ALA A 320 3.95 -39.35 -6.63
CA ALA A 320 3.61 -39.13 -5.23
C ALA A 320 4.64 -38.18 -4.61
N GLY A 321 4.17 -36.98 -4.23
CA GLY A 321 5.01 -36.07 -3.45
C GLY A 321 5.50 -36.72 -2.16
N ASN A 322 6.79 -36.62 -1.93
CA ASN A 322 7.49 -37.03 -0.70
C ASN A 322 7.13 -36.07 0.44
#